data_4e97018526a45281afc9835e3c303d20
#
_entry.id   4e97018526a45281afc9835e3c303d20
#
_cell.length_a   1.000
_cell.length_b   1.000
_cell.length_c   1.000
_cell.angle_alpha   90.00
_cell.angle_beta   90.00
_cell.angle_gamma   90.00
#
_symmetry.space_group_name_H-M   'P 1'
#
loop_
_entity.id
_entity.type
_entity.pdbx_description
1 polymer ?
#
loop_
_entity_poly.entity_id
_entity_poly.type
_entity_poly.pdbx_seq_one_letter_code
_entity_poly.pdbx_strand_id
1 'polypeptide(L)'
;RQRQMCIRDRNITGAVGTMAAFGGKGQETQREALQYLGLTVPNICWHSSRDRICELANLLTQVAASLGKIAREVYALQQVEFGEVAEPHHHGKVGSSTMPHKRNPATVELAIGLSRLIRAQQVAITDAAFQEHERYSALLRIELAAVPEMMIYSGALLSKMRTVLEKLEVFPNRMRQNLDLLGGLLLSEKIML
;
A
#
# COMPACT_ATOMS: atom_id res chain seq x y z
N ARG A 1 -14.45 -13.85 -15.39
CA ARG A 1 -15.77 -13.22 -15.74
C ARG A 1 -16.41 -12.51 -14.54
N GLN A 2 -16.46 -13.09 -13.34
CA GLN A 2 -17.02 -12.44 -12.14
C GLN A 2 -16.29 -11.15 -11.75
N ARG A 3 -14.97 -11.09 -11.81
CA ARG A 3 -14.19 -9.86 -11.49
C ARG A 3 -14.49 -8.69 -12.45
N GLN A 4 -14.75 -8.95 -13.72
CA GLN A 4 -15.10 -7.91 -14.69
C GLN A 4 -16.51 -7.35 -14.49
N MET A 5 -17.45 -8.15 -14.03
CA MET A 5 -18.80 -7.68 -13.70
C MET A 5 -18.77 -6.68 -12.54
N CYS A 6 -17.93 -6.93 -11.54
CA CYS A 6 -17.83 -6.09 -10.34
C CYS A 6 -17.21 -4.70 -10.55
N ILE A 7 -16.47 -4.46 -11.62
CA ILE A 7 -15.84 -3.16 -11.91
C ILE A 7 -16.83 -2.21 -12.62
N ARG A 8 -17.82 -2.74 -13.31
CA ARG A 8 -18.74 -1.96 -14.15
C ARG A 8 -20.12 -1.72 -13.54
N ASP A 9 -20.54 -2.47 -12.54
CA ASP A 9 -21.79 -2.23 -11.84
C ASP A 9 -21.67 -1.12 -10.79
N ARG A 10 -22.76 -0.44 -10.53
CA ARG A 10 -22.86 0.63 -9.54
C ARG A 10 -24.18 0.51 -8.79
N ASN A 11 -24.18 1.00 -7.55
CA ASN A 11 -25.38 1.09 -6.73
C ASN A 11 -26.05 2.47 -6.89
N ILE A 12 -27.30 2.47 -7.34
CA ILE A 12 -28.19 3.63 -7.30
C ILE A 12 -29.44 3.16 -6.56
N THR A 13 -29.37 3.09 -5.24
CA THR A 13 -30.35 2.41 -4.39
C THR A 13 -30.84 3.27 -3.24
N GLY A 14 -30.50 4.56 -3.24
CA GLY A 14 -30.84 5.50 -2.18
C GLY A 14 -29.90 5.40 -0.96
N ALA A 15 -30.22 6.13 0.10
CA ALA A 15 -29.33 6.35 1.24
C ALA A 15 -28.92 5.06 1.97
N VAL A 16 -29.80 4.10 2.09
CA VAL A 16 -29.59 2.83 2.81
C VAL A 16 -29.78 1.57 1.93
N GLY A 17 -29.89 1.75 0.62
CA GLY A 17 -30.01 0.62 -0.29
C GLY A 17 -31.41 0.08 -0.51
N THR A 18 -32.42 0.63 0.10
CA THR A 18 -33.81 0.14 0.06
C THR A 18 -34.62 0.65 -1.14
N MET A 19 -34.13 1.65 -1.85
CA MET A 19 -34.86 2.36 -2.91
C MET A 19 -36.15 3.06 -2.46
N ALA A 20 -36.41 3.16 -1.14
CA ALA A 20 -37.66 3.67 -0.61
C ALA A 20 -38.00 5.10 -1.10
N ALA A 21 -37.00 5.95 -1.33
CA ALA A 21 -37.21 7.31 -1.82
C ALA A 21 -37.72 7.37 -3.29
N PHE A 22 -37.56 6.29 -4.06
CA PHE A 22 -38.01 6.22 -5.45
C PHE A 22 -39.43 5.65 -5.61
N GLY A 23 -40.08 5.26 -4.50
CA GLY A 23 -41.35 4.57 -4.54
C GLY A 23 -41.28 3.28 -5.37
N GLY A 24 -42.38 2.95 -6.10
CA GLY A 24 -42.43 1.74 -6.94
C GLY A 24 -41.50 1.75 -8.17
N LYS A 25 -40.86 2.87 -8.49
CA LYS A 25 -40.01 3.05 -9.70
C LYS A 25 -38.51 2.86 -9.46
N GLY A 26 -38.09 2.45 -8.27
CA GLY A 26 -36.68 2.39 -7.90
C GLY A 26 -35.82 1.53 -8.84
N GLN A 27 -36.26 0.33 -9.19
CA GLN A 27 -35.53 -0.56 -10.09
C GLN A 27 -35.48 -0.05 -11.55
N GLU A 28 -36.55 0.57 -12.02
CA GLU A 28 -36.60 1.18 -13.34
C GLU A 28 -35.64 2.36 -13.44
N THR A 29 -35.68 3.28 -12.47
CA THR A 29 -34.77 4.43 -12.35
C THR A 29 -33.31 3.99 -12.30
N GLN A 30 -32.99 2.96 -11.50
CA GLN A 30 -31.64 2.41 -11.43
C GLN A 30 -31.19 1.86 -12.79
N ARG A 31 -32.05 1.10 -13.46
CA ARG A 31 -31.74 0.50 -14.77
C ARG A 31 -31.45 1.57 -15.81
N GLU A 32 -32.33 2.54 -15.97
CA GLU A 32 -32.18 3.61 -16.93
C GLU A 32 -30.93 4.47 -16.67
N ALA A 33 -30.70 4.88 -15.43
CA ALA A 33 -29.55 5.67 -15.07
C ALA A 33 -28.22 4.92 -15.32
N LEU A 34 -28.16 3.64 -14.98
CA LEU A 34 -26.94 2.85 -15.21
C LEU A 34 -26.72 2.55 -16.69
N GLN A 35 -27.78 2.29 -17.45
CA GLN A 35 -27.69 2.12 -18.90
C GLN A 35 -27.22 3.40 -19.59
N TYR A 36 -27.75 4.56 -19.19
CA TYR A 36 -27.30 5.87 -19.69
C TYR A 36 -25.80 6.10 -19.44
N LEU A 37 -25.30 5.65 -18.31
CA LEU A 37 -23.89 5.74 -17.95
C LEU A 37 -23.01 4.64 -18.55
N GLY A 38 -23.56 3.71 -19.32
CA GLY A 38 -22.83 2.55 -19.86
C GLY A 38 -22.36 1.57 -18.79
N LEU A 39 -23.04 1.52 -17.64
CA LEU A 39 -22.70 0.67 -16.49
C LEU A 39 -23.65 -0.52 -16.39
N THR A 40 -23.16 -1.59 -15.77
CA THR A 40 -23.95 -2.80 -15.54
C THR A 40 -24.91 -2.61 -14.35
N VAL A 41 -26.15 -3.05 -14.53
CA VAL A 41 -27.15 -3.04 -13.46
C VAL A 41 -26.89 -4.20 -12.51
N PRO A 42 -26.73 -3.98 -11.20
CA PRO A 42 -26.54 -5.05 -10.23
C PRO A 42 -27.84 -5.81 -10.00
N ASN A 43 -27.74 -7.11 -9.76
CA ASN A 43 -28.92 -7.95 -9.47
C ASN A 43 -29.51 -7.68 -8.09
N ILE A 44 -28.66 -7.20 -7.17
CA ILE A 44 -29.04 -6.90 -5.78
C ILE A 44 -28.26 -5.67 -5.29
N CYS A 45 -28.83 -4.94 -4.35
CA CYS A 45 -28.10 -3.91 -3.63
C CYS A 45 -26.94 -4.52 -2.83
N TRP A 46 -25.74 -4.00 -3.05
CA TRP A 46 -24.54 -4.44 -2.33
C TRP A 46 -24.01 -3.32 -1.38
N HIS A 47 -24.94 -2.54 -0.81
CA HIS A 47 -24.61 -1.39 0.03
C HIS A 47 -23.82 -1.75 1.30
N SER A 48 -24.07 -2.95 1.84
CA SER A 48 -23.35 -3.48 3.02
C SER A 48 -22.14 -4.34 2.65
N SER A 49 -22.00 -4.78 1.39
CA SER A 49 -20.83 -5.55 0.95
C SER A 49 -19.60 -4.65 0.81
N ARG A 50 -18.54 -5.00 1.53
CA ARG A 50 -17.28 -4.25 1.57
C ARG A 50 -16.10 -5.02 0.98
N ASP A 51 -16.37 -6.17 0.38
CA ASP A 51 -15.36 -7.09 -0.16
C ASP A 51 -14.36 -6.38 -1.09
N ARG A 52 -14.84 -5.48 -1.94
CA ARG A 52 -14.00 -4.74 -2.89
C ARG A 52 -13.06 -3.74 -2.22
N ILE A 53 -13.54 -3.11 -1.15
CA ILE A 53 -12.73 -2.17 -0.37
C ILE A 53 -11.66 -2.95 0.38
N CYS A 54 -12.02 -4.10 0.96
CA CYS A 54 -11.08 -5.01 1.59
C CYS A 54 -10.07 -5.59 0.58
N GLU A 55 -10.49 -5.95 -0.63
CA GLU A 55 -9.59 -6.43 -1.69
C GLU A 55 -8.56 -5.35 -2.06
N LEU A 56 -8.99 -4.09 -2.23
CA LEU A 56 -8.09 -2.96 -2.47
C LEU A 56 -7.12 -2.76 -1.30
N ALA A 57 -7.62 -2.77 -0.07
CA ALA A 57 -6.79 -2.61 1.12
C ALA A 57 -5.75 -3.73 1.24
N ASN A 58 -6.14 -4.98 0.97
CA ASN A 58 -5.23 -6.12 0.95
C ASN A 58 -4.16 -5.97 -0.14
N LEU A 59 -4.51 -5.55 -1.35
CA LEU A 59 -3.56 -5.31 -2.42
C LEU A 59 -2.53 -4.24 -2.04
N LEU A 60 -2.99 -3.10 -1.52
CA LEU A 60 -2.10 -2.01 -1.08
C LEU A 60 -1.19 -2.47 0.07
N THR A 61 -1.70 -3.29 0.98
CA THR A 61 -0.90 -3.87 2.06
C THR A 61 0.20 -4.80 1.54
N GLN A 62 -0.09 -5.63 0.54
CA GLN A 62 0.92 -6.51 -0.09
C GLN A 62 2.01 -5.70 -0.79
N VAL A 63 1.62 -4.65 -1.54
CA VAL A 63 2.58 -3.73 -2.15
C VAL A 63 3.44 -3.05 -1.08
N ALA A 64 2.80 -2.55 -0.02
CA ALA A 64 3.50 -1.90 1.09
C ALA A 64 4.46 -2.86 1.82
N ALA A 65 4.08 -4.13 2.01
CA ALA A 65 4.95 -5.14 2.61
C ALA A 65 6.20 -5.39 1.75
N SER A 66 6.04 -5.49 0.44
CA SER A 66 7.15 -5.69 -0.50
C SER A 66 8.10 -4.49 -0.52
N LEU A 67 7.57 -3.28 -0.63
CA LEU A 67 8.38 -2.06 -0.63
C LEU A 67 9.02 -1.80 0.74
N GLY A 68 8.33 -2.08 1.83
CA GLY A 68 8.86 -2.01 3.18
C GLY A 68 10.01 -2.98 3.44
N LYS A 69 9.94 -4.19 2.85
CA LYS A 69 11.06 -5.15 2.87
C LYS A 69 12.28 -4.61 2.14
N ILE A 70 12.10 -4.07 0.94
CA ILE A 70 13.19 -3.46 0.16
C ILE A 70 13.79 -2.28 0.93
N ALA A 71 12.96 -1.41 1.50
CA ALA A 71 13.42 -0.28 2.29
C ALA A 71 14.27 -0.71 3.49
N ARG A 72 13.87 -1.76 4.19
CA ARG A 72 14.65 -2.33 5.29
C ARG A 72 15.99 -2.89 4.85
N GLU A 73 16.04 -3.53 3.70
CA GLU A 73 17.30 -4.04 3.14
C GLU A 73 18.26 -2.90 2.81
N VAL A 74 17.77 -1.87 2.11
CA VAL A 74 18.58 -0.68 1.83
C VAL A 74 19.05 0.00 3.14
N TYR A 75 18.18 0.09 4.14
CA TYR A 75 18.54 0.61 5.45
C TYR A 75 19.68 -0.18 6.11
N ALA A 76 19.58 -1.51 6.08
CA ALA A 76 20.59 -2.39 6.67
C ALA A 76 21.93 -2.29 5.93
N LEU A 77 21.91 -2.37 4.60
CA LEU A 77 23.11 -2.33 3.78
C LEU A 77 23.81 -0.96 3.76
N GLN A 78 23.09 0.12 4.13
CA GLN A 78 23.68 1.46 4.27
C GLN A 78 24.42 1.66 5.60
N GLN A 79 24.24 0.79 6.60
CA GLN A 79 24.95 0.90 7.87
C GLN A 79 26.46 0.83 7.63
N VAL A 80 27.23 1.53 8.46
CA VAL A 80 28.70 1.67 8.31
C VAL A 80 29.41 0.31 8.29
N GLU A 81 28.87 -0.66 9.02
CA GLU A 81 29.38 -2.03 9.10
C GLU A 81 29.35 -2.73 7.74
N PHE A 82 28.29 -2.51 6.96
CA PHE A 82 28.14 -3.08 5.61
C PHE A 82 28.59 -2.11 4.55
N GLY A 83 27.98 -0.95 4.45
CA GLY A 83 28.34 0.14 3.55
C GLY A 83 28.25 -0.24 2.06
N GLU A 84 27.33 -1.13 1.70
CA GLU A 84 27.22 -1.70 0.35
C GLU A 84 26.37 -0.87 -0.60
N VAL A 85 25.40 -0.14 -0.02
CA VAL A 85 24.52 0.77 -0.77
C VAL A 85 24.29 2.06 0.02
N ALA A 86 23.75 3.08 -0.64
CA ALA A 86 23.25 4.28 0.04
C ALA A 86 22.03 4.84 -0.70
N GLU A 87 21.06 5.41 0.06
CA GLU A 87 20.00 6.21 -0.57
C GLU A 87 20.60 7.47 -1.19
N PRO A 88 19.97 8.01 -2.27
CA PRO A 88 20.49 9.16 -2.98
C PRO A 88 20.65 10.37 -2.06
N HIS A 89 21.80 11.02 -2.13
CA HIS A 89 22.07 12.26 -1.42
C HIS A 89 21.80 13.46 -2.33
N HIS A 90 20.94 14.37 -1.88
CA HIS A 90 20.71 15.62 -2.58
C HIS A 90 21.54 16.74 -1.94
N HIS A 91 22.27 17.51 -2.75
CA HIS A 91 22.92 18.72 -2.31
C HIS A 91 21.89 19.63 -1.63
N GLY A 92 22.15 20.05 -0.38
CA GLY A 92 21.22 20.84 0.42
C GLY A 92 20.42 20.05 1.47
N LYS A 93 20.47 18.71 1.46
CA LYS A 93 19.93 17.89 2.54
C LYS A 93 20.91 17.91 3.70
N VAL A 94 20.61 18.69 4.75
CA VAL A 94 21.43 18.74 5.97
C VAL A 94 21.26 17.41 6.72
N GLY A 95 22.25 16.54 6.62
CA GLY A 95 22.22 15.23 7.30
C GLY A 95 22.38 15.35 8.82
N SER A 96 23.15 16.33 9.27
CA SER A 96 23.38 16.65 10.67
C SER A 96 23.87 18.09 10.81
N SER A 97 23.42 18.81 11.84
CA SER A 97 23.90 20.15 12.17
C SER A 97 25.32 20.15 12.72
N THR A 98 25.79 19.00 13.22
CA THR A 98 27.08 18.87 13.91
C THR A 98 28.11 18.02 13.16
N MET A 99 27.68 17.14 12.26
CA MET A 99 28.54 16.22 11.51
C MET A 99 28.25 16.29 10.00
N PRO A 100 29.00 17.07 9.23
CA PRO A 100 28.73 17.28 7.78
C PRO A 100 28.76 16.01 6.94
N HIS A 101 29.52 15.00 7.37
CA HIS A 101 29.67 13.71 6.69
C HIS A 101 28.59 12.67 7.03
N LYS A 102 27.71 12.95 8.01
CA LYS A 102 26.66 12.02 8.43
C LYS A 102 25.55 11.96 7.39
N ARG A 103 25.38 10.79 6.79
CA ARG A 103 24.29 10.48 5.84
C ARG A 103 23.26 9.57 6.51
N ASN A 104 22.14 10.14 6.94
CA ASN A 104 21.03 9.36 7.51
C ASN A 104 20.13 8.83 6.40
N PRO A 105 19.70 7.54 6.46
CA PRO A 105 18.79 6.93 5.49
C PRO A 105 17.33 7.34 5.74
N ALA A 106 17.07 8.66 5.81
CA ALA A 106 15.78 9.20 6.24
C ALA A 106 14.62 8.88 5.30
N THR A 107 14.91 8.69 4.00
CA THR A 107 13.87 8.35 3.02
C THR A 107 13.39 6.92 3.18
N VAL A 108 14.31 5.98 3.38
CA VAL A 108 13.96 4.57 3.62
C VAL A 108 13.38 4.36 5.01
N GLU A 109 13.82 5.10 6.02
CA GLU A 109 13.19 5.10 7.36
C GLU A 109 11.71 5.52 7.27
N LEU A 110 11.42 6.60 6.55
CA LEU A 110 10.05 7.05 6.29
C LEU A 110 9.26 5.96 5.54
N ALA A 111 9.85 5.33 4.53
CA ALA A 111 9.21 4.27 3.76
C ALA A 111 8.86 3.06 4.64
N ILE A 112 9.75 2.66 5.56
CA ILE A 112 9.50 1.60 6.55
C ILE A 112 8.30 1.98 7.44
N GLY A 113 8.26 3.23 7.94
CA GLY A 113 7.15 3.73 8.75
C GLY A 113 5.82 3.70 8.00
N LEU A 114 5.79 4.26 6.77
CA LEU A 114 4.60 4.27 5.92
C LEU A 114 4.07 2.85 5.63
N SER A 115 4.96 1.89 5.37
CA SER A 115 4.56 0.50 5.12
C SER A 115 3.82 -0.12 6.30
N ARG A 116 4.18 0.26 7.52
CA ARG A 116 3.52 -0.20 8.76
C ARG A 116 2.19 0.51 9.01
N LEU A 117 2.11 1.81 8.72
CA LEU A 117 0.87 2.58 8.81
C LEU A 117 -0.19 2.05 7.85
N ILE A 118 0.18 1.73 6.60
CA ILE A 118 -0.72 1.12 5.62
C ILE A 118 -1.31 -0.20 6.17
N ARG A 119 -0.48 -1.03 6.81
CA ARG A 119 -0.92 -2.28 7.44
C ARG A 119 -1.88 -2.05 8.61
N ALA A 120 -1.66 -0.99 9.39
CA ALA A 120 -2.57 -0.63 10.49
C ALA A 120 -3.95 -0.21 9.96
N GLN A 121 -3.99 0.58 8.88
CA GLN A 121 -5.25 0.97 8.23
C GLN A 121 -6.02 -0.24 7.64
N GLN A 122 -5.31 -1.22 7.12
CA GLN A 122 -5.93 -2.45 6.60
C GLN A 122 -6.74 -3.19 7.66
N VAL A 123 -6.25 -3.24 8.90
CA VAL A 123 -6.99 -3.85 10.02
C VAL A 123 -8.30 -3.11 10.28
N ALA A 124 -8.26 -1.79 10.34
CA ALA A 124 -9.46 -0.96 10.54
C ALA A 124 -10.47 -1.12 9.40
N ILE A 125 -9.99 -1.18 8.15
CA ILE A 125 -10.86 -1.38 6.97
C ILE A 125 -11.50 -2.77 6.99
N THR A 126 -10.77 -3.79 7.41
CA THR A 126 -11.31 -5.16 7.50
C THR A 126 -12.35 -5.26 8.62
N ASP A 127 -12.11 -4.61 9.76
CA ASP A 127 -13.08 -4.53 10.85
C ASP A 127 -14.37 -3.81 10.40
N ALA A 128 -14.23 -2.74 9.64
CA ALA A 128 -15.36 -2.00 9.08
C ALA A 128 -16.20 -2.81 8.07
N ALA A 129 -15.73 -3.98 7.62
CA ALA A 129 -16.50 -4.88 6.75
C ALA A 129 -17.58 -5.68 7.48
N PHE A 130 -17.54 -5.78 8.80
CA PHE A 130 -18.56 -6.44 9.62
C PHE A 130 -19.81 -5.59 9.73
N GLN A 131 -20.40 -5.26 8.57
CA GLN A 131 -21.60 -4.43 8.48
C GLN A 131 -22.82 -5.16 9.04
N GLU A 132 -23.68 -4.40 9.70
CA GLU A 132 -24.98 -4.86 10.18
C GLU A 132 -26.10 -4.25 9.33
N HIS A 133 -27.12 -5.04 9.05
CA HIS A 133 -28.31 -4.66 8.26
C HIS A 133 -27.92 -4.01 6.91
N GLU A 134 -28.57 -2.91 6.55
CA GLU A 134 -28.38 -2.24 5.28
C GLU A 134 -27.07 -1.45 5.17
N ARG A 135 -26.59 -0.93 6.25
CA ARG A 135 -25.27 -0.28 6.41
C ARG A 135 -25.14 0.31 7.83
N TYR A 136 -24.26 -0.22 8.64
CA TYR A 136 -24.02 0.32 9.98
C TYR A 136 -23.18 1.60 9.93
N SER A 137 -23.75 2.71 10.43
CA SER A 137 -23.13 4.03 10.33
C SER A 137 -21.80 4.14 11.08
N ALA A 138 -21.65 3.47 12.23
CA ALA A 138 -20.41 3.50 13.01
C ALA A 138 -19.24 2.91 12.22
N LEU A 139 -19.42 1.75 11.57
CA LEU A 139 -18.38 1.09 10.77
C LEU A 139 -18.08 1.88 9.48
N LEU A 140 -19.09 2.53 8.90
CA LEU A 140 -18.86 3.45 7.78
C LEU A 140 -17.92 4.61 8.17
N ARG A 141 -17.98 5.11 9.41
CA ARG A 141 -17.07 6.18 9.87
C ARG A 141 -15.62 5.71 9.93
N ILE A 142 -15.40 4.47 10.33
CA ILE A 142 -14.06 3.85 10.30
C ILE A 142 -13.53 3.79 8.88
N GLU A 143 -14.35 3.29 7.95
CA GLU A 143 -13.98 3.20 6.53
C GLU A 143 -13.63 4.57 5.93
N LEU A 144 -14.47 5.60 6.18
CA LEU A 144 -14.26 6.95 5.68
C LEU A 144 -12.98 7.62 6.23
N ALA A 145 -12.51 7.22 7.38
CA ALA A 145 -11.23 7.67 7.92
C ALA A 145 -10.06 6.86 7.37
N ALA A 146 -10.14 5.53 7.45
CA ALA A 146 -9.01 4.65 7.18
C ALA A 146 -8.65 4.54 5.68
N VAL A 147 -9.64 4.54 4.78
CA VAL A 147 -9.39 4.39 3.33
C VAL A 147 -8.60 5.58 2.75
N PRO A 148 -8.98 6.85 2.99
CA PRO A 148 -8.21 7.99 2.49
C PRO A 148 -6.78 8.01 3.03
N GLU A 149 -6.59 7.74 4.32
CA GLU A 149 -5.25 7.67 4.92
C GLU A 149 -4.40 6.58 4.27
N MET A 150 -4.95 5.37 4.09
CA MET A 150 -4.27 4.28 3.41
C MET A 150 -3.82 4.68 2.01
N MET A 151 -4.68 5.36 1.24
CA MET A 151 -4.36 5.82 -0.11
C MET A 151 -3.23 6.87 -0.11
N ILE A 152 -3.26 7.84 0.82
CA ILE A 152 -2.24 8.87 0.98
C ILE A 152 -0.90 8.22 1.34
N TYR A 153 -0.87 7.33 2.32
CA TYR A 153 0.35 6.62 2.74
C TYR A 153 0.92 5.75 1.61
N SER A 154 0.05 5.08 0.85
CA SER A 154 0.46 4.25 -0.28
C SER A 154 1.09 5.10 -1.40
N GLY A 155 0.48 6.22 -1.76
CA GLY A 155 1.04 7.16 -2.74
C GLY A 155 2.39 7.73 -2.29
N ALA A 156 2.50 8.12 -1.02
CA ALA A 156 3.75 8.60 -0.44
C ALA A 156 4.84 7.52 -0.46
N LEU A 157 4.53 6.29 -0.04
CA LEU A 157 5.45 5.15 -0.06
C LEU A 157 5.97 4.86 -1.46
N LEU A 158 5.09 4.77 -2.45
CA LEU A 158 5.45 4.54 -3.85
C LEU A 158 6.37 5.62 -4.39
N SER A 159 6.04 6.90 -4.14
CA SER A 159 6.86 8.04 -4.56
C SER A 159 8.25 8.02 -3.94
N LYS A 160 8.36 7.76 -2.63
CA LYS A 160 9.64 7.70 -1.92
C LYS A 160 10.50 6.53 -2.38
N MET A 161 9.91 5.34 -2.49
CA MET A 161 10.64 4.16 -2.95
C MET A 161 11.09 4.27 -4.40
N ARG A 162 10.28 4.87 -5.27
CA ARG A 162 10.70 5.19 -6.63
C ARG A 162 11.96 6.06 -6.63
N THR A 163 11.98 7.16 -5.86
CA THR A 163 13.14 8.05 -5.77
C THR A 163 14.39 7.33 -5.26
N VAL A 164 14.23 6.46 -4.26
CA VAL A 164 15.34 5.67 -3.72
C VAL A 164 15.89 4.71 -4.77
N LEU A 165 15.03 3.94 -5.42
CA LEU A 165 15.45 2.88 -6.34
C LEU A 165 16.02 3.42 -7.66
N GLU A 166 15.46 4.51 -8.20
CA GLU A 166 15.97 5.14 -9.42
C GLU A 166 17.39 5.71 -9.28
N LYS A 167 17.79 6.08 -8.06
CA LYS A 167 19.04 6.76 -7.79
C LYS A 167 19.86 6.10 -6.68
N LEU A 168 19.65 4.81 -6.42
CA LEU A 168 20.39 4.04 -5.43
C LEU A 168 21.88 4.05 -5.76
N GLU A 169 22.69 4.48 -4.80
CA GLU A 169 24.15 4.36 -4.91
C GLU A 169 24.56 2.93 -4.51
N VAL A 170 25.34 2.26 -5.35
CA VAL A 170 25.83 0.89 -5.11
C VAL A 170 27.34 0.89 -5.07
N PHE A 171 27.95 0.22 -4.08
CA PHE A 171 29.39 0.19 -3.86
C PHE A 171 29.96 -1.23 -4.06
N PRO A 172 30.23 -1.67 -5.32
CA PRO A 172 30.64 -3.04 -5.63
C PRO A 172 31.96 -3.44 -4.95
N ASN A 173 32.88 -2.51 -4.80
CA ASN A 173 34.15 -2.78 -4.12
C ASN A 173 33.94 -3.12 -2.63
N ARG A 174 33.00 -2.45 -1.96
CA ARG A 174 32.66 -2.75 -0.59
C ARG A 174 31.97 -4.09 -0.46
N MET A 175 31.03 -4.40 -1.36
CA MET A 175 30.41 -5.72 -1.45
C MET A 175 31.45 -6.83 -1.60
N ARG A 176 32.47 -6.63 -2.46
CA ARG A 176 33.57 -7.58 -2.62
C ARG A 176 34.37 -7.76 -1.35
N GLN A 177 34.75 -6.66 -0.68
CA GLN A 177 35.45 -6.72 0.59
C GLN A 177 34.67 -7.49 1.67
N ASN A 178 33.36 -7.23 1.78
CA ASN A 178 32.50 -7.93 2.73
C ASN A 178 32.39 -9.43 2.42
N LEU A 179 32.30 -9.79 1.15
CA LEU A 179 32.27 -11.19 0.69
C LEU A 179 33.56 -11.93 1.09
N ASP A 180 34.70 -11.24 0.98
CA ASP A 180 36.03 -11.82 1.24
C ASP A 180 36.38 -11.87 2.75
N LEU A 181 35.57 -11.27 3.65
CA LEU A 181 35.82 -11.23 5.10
C LEU A 181 36.05 -12.61 5.74
N LEU A 182 35.35 -13.64 5.23
CA LEU A 182 35.45 -15.00 5.74
C LEU A 182 36.45 -15.87 4.96
N GLY A 183 37.33 -15.28 4.12
CA GLY A 183 38.38 -16.00 3.43
C GLY A 183 37.91 -17.19 2.57
N GLY A 184 36.73 -17.09 1.99
CA GLY A 184 36.15 -18.13 1.15
C GLY A 184 35.29 -19.15 1.89
N LEU A 185 35.14 -19.09 3.22
CA LEU A 185 34.32 -20.03 4.00
C LEU A 185 32.83 -20.00 3.59
N LEU A 186 32.36 -18.92 2.99
CA LEU A 186 31.00 -18.82 2.43
C LEU A 186 30.73 -19.85 1.33
N LEU A 187 31.78 -20.39 0.71
CA LEU A 187 31.71 -21.41 -0.35
C LEU A 187 31.95 -22.83 0.17
N SER A 188 32.07 -23.02 1.49
CA SER A 188 32.41 -24.32 2.10
C SER A 188 31.43 -25.42 1.76
N GLU A 189 30.14 -25.11 1.65
CA GLU A 189 29.12 -26.09 1.24
C GLU A 189 29.42 -26.69 -0.13
N LYS A 190 29.89 -25.87 -1.09
CA LYS A 190 30.26 -26.33 -2.43
C LYS A 190 31.53 -27.18 -2.45
N ILE A 191 32.38 -27.06 -1.42
CA ILE A 191 33.62 -27.83 -1.30
C ILE A 191 33.36 -29.17 -0.62
N MET A 192 32.29 -29.25 0.19
CA MET A 192 31.92 -30.46 0.93
C MET A 192 30.98 -31.42 0.15
N LEU A 193 30.52 -30.99 -1.02
CA LEU A 193 29.74 -31.79 -1.99
C LEU A 193 30.65 -32.33 -3.10
#